data_77b8a88e6232c815b9d3c46c9a440079
#
_entry.id   77b8a88e6232c815b9d3c46c9a440079
#
_cell.length_a   1.000
_cell.length_b   1.000
_cell.length_c   1.000
_cell.angle_alpha   90.00
_cell.angle_beta   90.00
_cell.angle_gamma   90.00
#
_symmetry.space_group_name_H-M   'P 1'
#
loop_
_entity.id
_entity.type
_entity.pdbx_description
1 polymer ?
#
loop_
_entity_poly.entity_id
_entity_poly.type
_entity_poly.pdbx_seq_one_letter_code
_entity_poly.pdbx_strand_id
1 'polypeptide(L)'
;MRTVDTVGAETDVPSAVSPRIAWFSVTILLLVAIMSYLDRQIISLMVEPIKASLGVSDFEIGLLQGVAFGLFYAVFGLPIGWLVDRYSRRKIIYFGMTLWSLAAGACGLASTYTHLLLARFGVGVGEASLSPAAYSMIADLFPPRRLALALGVFATGSSIGGALAYMAGGALIAKFEAMGAMALPGVGVLEPWQLVFLVTGLPGVGIAALMFLVPEPVRRHRKLDLDAPDRGVMHFLLANRRYFICHFLGFGLVAVMAYGTAAWAPAMLMRRYGLGVAEVGIILGTVGAVSGIPGFIFGGWFVDRWFARGQRDAHLRYFVYACLIGVAMAIIAFQLADGILWLFIPAYALLHFLQPFTGPAVAHLQIVTPNEYRGRISALFVLVFNLMGMCLGPPSVAFITTFVLHDPMQVHWSLTIMYVVVGLCAAALFRLALAPARRAAEAVA
;
A
#
# COMPACT_ATOMS: atom_id res chain seq x y z
N MET A 1 12.99 48.92 -39.87
CA MET A 1 13.78 48.30 -38.80
C MET A 1 13.15 48.74 -37.48
N ARG A 2 12.19 48.00 -36.96
CA ARG A 2 11.54 48.24 -35.67
C ARG A 2 11.74 46.98 -34.86
N THR A 3 12.55 47.09 -33.80
CA THR A 3 12.79 46.09 -32.79
C THR A 3 11.51 45.93 -31.99
N VAL A 4 10.95 44.74 -31.99
CA VAL A 4 9.85 44.35 -31.10
C VAL A 4 10.50 43.79 -29.83
N ASP A 5 10.53 44.64 -28.81
CA ASP A 5 10.86 44.25 -27.44
C ASP A 5 9.69 43.41 -26.90
N THR A 6 9.83 42.07 -26.91
CA THR A 6 8.96 41.19 -26.15
C THR A 6 9.50 41.10 -24.73
N VAL A 7 9.17 42.07 -23.90
CA VAL A 7 9.26 41.91 -22.43
C VAL A 7 8.22 40.91 -22.04
N GLY A 8 8.67 39.66 -21.82
CA GLY A 8 7.87 38.64 -21.17
C GLY A 8 7.49 39.09 -19.76
N ALA A 9 6.24 39.44 -19.57
CA ALA A 9 5.68 39.63 -18.26
C ALA A 9 5.81 38.30 -17.51
N GLU A 10 6.79 38.17 -16.59
CA GLU A 10 6.75 37.22 -15.50
C GLU A 10 5.51 37.55 -14.69
N THR A 11 4.44 36.81 -14.96
CA THR A 11 3.25 36.84 -14.11
C THR A 11 3.68 36.51 -12.69
N ASP A 12 3.57 37.47 -11.78
CA ASP A 12 3.75 37.32 -10.35
C ASP A 12 3.04 36.05 -9.85
N VAL A 13 3.80 34.99 -9.68
CA VAL A 13 3.30 33.75 -9.05
C VAL A 13 3.15 34.09 -7.57
N PRO A 14 1.91 34.04 -7.00
CA PRO A 14 1.68 34.37 -5.60
C PRO A 14 2.65 33.62 -4.71
N SER A 15 3.26 34.33 -3.75
CA SER A 15 4.32 33.96 -2.85
C SER A 15 4.46 32.44 -2.61
N ALA A 16 5.49 31.86 -3.21
CA ALA A 16 5.85 30.46 -2.98
C ALA A 16 6.05 30.25 -1.48
N VAL A 17 5.35 29.26 -0.93
CA VAL A 17 5.55 28.81 0.46
C VAL A 17 7.06 28.59 0.66
N SER A 18 7.63 29.10 1.77
CA SER A 18 9.07 28.97 1.97
C SER A 18 9.49 27.49 1.94
N PRO A 19 10.65 27.13 1.40
CA PRO A 19 11.10 25.74 1.34
C PRO A 19 11.11 25.04 2.70
N ARG A 20 11.37 25.77 3.78
CA ARG A 20 11.33 25.24 5.15
C ARG A 20 9.93 24.80 5.54
N ILE A 21 8.92 25.60 5.26
CA ILE A 21 7.51 25.27 5.54
C ILE A 21 7.03 24.12 4.66
N ALA A 22 7.45 24.08 3.39
CA ALA A 22 7.10 22.97 2.48
C ALA A 22 7.66 21.63 2.97
N TRP A 23 8.92 21.57 3.37
CA TRP A 23 9.53 20.35 3.91
C TRP A 23 8.97 19.99 5.29
N PHE A 24 8.71 20.94 6.16
CA PHE A 24 8.01 20.71 7.42
C PHE A 24 6.63 20.06 7.20
N SER A 25 5.89 20.54 6.20
CA SER A 25 4.60 19.96 5.81
C SER A 25 4.75 18.51 5.36
N VAL A 26 5.76 18.20 4.53
CA VAL A 26 6.05 16.82 4.10
C VAL A 26 6.43 15.94 5.28
N THR A 27 7.17 16.45 6.27
CA THR A 27 7.53 15.69 7.48
C THR A 27 6.29 15.31 8.30
N ILE A 28 5.34 16.24 8.47
CA ILE A 28 4.08 15.91 9.15
C ILE A 28 3.26 14.90 8.34
N LEU A 29 3.12 15.10 7.02
CA LEU A 29 2.41 14.15 6.17
C LEU A 29 3.08 12.76 6.17
N LEU A 30 4.41 12.71 6.20
CA LEU A 30 5.17 11.47 6.35
C LEU A 30 4.86 10.79 7.69
N LEU A 31 4.84 11.53 8.80
CA LEU A 31 4.46 10.97 10.10
C LEU A 31 3.06 10.37 10.08
N VAL A 32 2.10 11.09 9.48
CA VAL A 32 0.71 10.60 9.29
C VAL A 32 0.69 9.32 8.44
N ALA A 33 1.51 9.24 7.38
CA ALA A 33 1.63 8.05 6.54
C ALA A 33 2.25 6.87 7.31
N ILE A 34 3.27 7.11 8.13
CA ILE A 34 3.88 6.09 8.98
C ILE A 34 2.83 5.49 9.93
N MET A 35 2.02 6.33 10.58
CA MET A 35 0.95 5.87 11.48
C MET A 35 -0.10 5.05 10.74
N SER A 36 -0.54 5.49 9.55
CA SER A 36 -1.49 4.74 8.73
C SER A 36 -0.98 3.33 8.40
N TYR A 37 0.27 3.19 7.95
CA TYR A 37 0.84 1.88 7.64
C TYR A 37 1.10 1.02 8.88
N LEU A 38 1.43 1.64 10.02
CA LEU A 38 1.56 0.93 11.31
C LEU A 38 0.23 0.32 11.73
N ASP A 39 -0.85 1.11 11.76
CA ASP A 39 -2.19 0.66 12.14
C ASP A 39 -2.73 -0.44 11.22
N ARG A 40 -2.38 -0.35 9.94
CA ARG A 40 -2.77 -1.34 8.92
C ARG A 40 -2.06 -2.67 9.11
N GLN A 41 -0.75 -2.64 9.42
CA GLN A 41 0.10 -3.82 9.40
C GLN A 41 0.14 -4.58 10.73
N ILE A 42 -0.07 -3.89 11.86
CA ILE A 42 0.10 -4.46 13.19
C ILE A 42 -0.83 -5.66 13.47
N ILE A 43 -2.03 -5.67 12.86
CA ILE A 43 -3.00 -6.77 13.02
C ILE A 43 -2.45 -8.12 12.54
N SER A 44 -1.51 -8.12 11.58
CA SER A 44 -0.92 -9.34 11.05
C SER A 44 -0.06 -10.10 12.08
N LEU A 45 0.44 -9.39 13.10
CA LEU A 45 1.17 -9.98 14.23
C LEU A 45 0.23 -10.52 15.33
N MET A 46 -1.05 -10.13 15.30
CA MET A 46 -2.03 -10.48 16.34
C MET A 46 -3.04 -11.53 15.90
N VAL A 47 -2.75 -12.27 14.82
CA VAL A 47 -3.66 -13.30 14.28
C VAL A 47 -4.01 -14.34 15.33
N GLU A 48 -3.01 -14.92 16.00
CA GLU A 48 -3.24 -15.99 16.99
C GLU A 48 -3.99 -15.51 18.24
N PRO A 49 -3.58 -14.38 18.90
CA PRO A 49 -4.33 -13.89 20.07
C PRO A 49 -5.78 -13.50 19.73
N ILE A 50 -6.04 -12.89 18.58
CA ILE A 50 -7.40 -12.53 18.16
C ILE A 50 -8.23 -13.80 17.93
N LYS A 51 -7.67 -14.80 17.25
CA LYS A 51 -8.36 -16.08 17.02
C LYS A 51 -8.70 -16.79 18.32
N ALA A 52 -7.76 -16.87 19.25
CA ALA A 52 -7.95 -17.50 20.54
C ALA A 52 -9.02 -16.78 21.39
N SER A 53 -9.01 -15.45 21.37
CA SER A 53 -9.94 -14.61 22.15
C SER A 53 -11.37 -14.59 21.58
N LEU A 54 -11.53 -14.50 20.24
CA LEU A 54 -12.84 -14.36 19.61
C LEU A 54 -13.41 -15.67 19.02
N GLY A 55 -12.64 -16.77 19.04
CA GLY A 55 -13.07 -18.07 18.51
C GLY A 55 -13.27 -18.10 17.01
N VAL A 56 -12.50 -17.29 16.24
CA VAL A 56 -12.66 -17.10 14.79
C VAL A 56 -11.68 -17.93 13.98
N SER A 57 -12.05 -18.22 12.74
CA SER A 57 -11.24 -18.96 11.78
C SER A 57 -10.17 -18.08 11.11
N ASP A 58 -9.20 -18.72 10.43
CA ASP A 58 -8.26 -18.01 9.57
C ASP A 58 -8.96 -17.22 8.47
N PHE A 59 -10.09 -17.74 7.93
CA PHE A 59 -10.83 -17.05 6.89
C PHE A 59 -11.45 -15.73 7.37
N GLU A 60 -12.02 -15.72 8.58
CA GLU A 60 -12.53 -14.50 9.21
C GLU A 60 -11.42 -13.48 9.47
N ILE A 61 -10.24 -13.92 9.91
CA ILE A 61 -9.05 -13.06 10.02
C ILE A 61 -8.63 -12.51 8.64
N GLY A 62 -8.63 -13.34 7.60
CA GLY A 62 -8.34 -12.90 6.24
C GLY A 62 -9.31 -11.82 5.73
N LEU A 63 -10.60 -11.94 6.07
CA LEU A 63 -11.61 -10.91 5.78
C LEU A 63 -11.35 -9.61 6.55
N LEU A 64 -10.96 -9.69 7.83
CA LEU A 64 -10.60 -8.51 8.64
C LEU A 64 -9.41 -7.76 8.09
N GLN A 65 -8.36 -8.47 7.68
CA GLN A 65 -7.13 -7.88 7.14
C GLN A 65 -7.33 -7.35 5.71
N GLY A 66 -8.21 -7.99 4.94
CA GLY A 66 -8.43 -7.72 3.52
C GLY A 66 -9.69 -6.90 3.26
N VAL A 67 -10.83 -7.57 3.16
CA VAL A 67 -12.08 -7.00 2.67
C VAL A 67 -12.60 -5.90 3.59
N ALA A 68 -12.55 -6.11 4.90
CA ALA A 68 -13.07 -5.15 5.87
C ALA A 68 -12.41 -3.77 5.75
N PHE A 69 -11.13 -3.75 5.50
CA PHE A 69 -10.38 -2.52 5.28
C PHE A 69 -10.43 -2.08 3.80
N GLY A 70 -10.04 -2.98 2.88
CA GLY A 70 -9.76 -2.64 1.47
C GLY A 70 -10.99 -2.19 0.70
N LEU A 71 -12.14 -2.81 0.93
CA LEU A 71 -13.39 -2.45 0.25
C LEU A 71 -13.82 -1.02 0.64
N PHE A 72 -13.81 -0.72 1.94
CA PHE A 72 -14.23 0.60 2.42
C PHE A 72 -13.22 1.68 2.05
N TYR A 73 -11.93 1.39 2.11
CA TYR A 73 -10.87 2.26 1.59
C TYR A 73 -11.09 2.60 0.10
N ALA A 74 -11.42 1.61 -0.74
CA ALA A 74 -11.63 1.81 -2.17
C ALA A 74 -12.94 2.56 -2.47
N VAL A 75 -14.05 2.15 -1.85
CA VAL A 75 -15.38 2.76 -2.07
C VAL A 75 -15.39 4.22 -1.62
N PHE A 76 -14.85 4.52 -0.44
CA PHE A 76 -14.83 5.88 0.08
C PHE A 76 -13.70 6.74 -0.50
N GLY A 77 -12.69 6.13 -1.14
CA GLY A 77 -11.64 6.86 -1.84
C GLY A 77 -12.15 7.80 -2.94
N LEU A 78 -13.20 7.39 -3.68
CA LEU A 78 -13.80 8.23 -4.73
C LEU A 78 -14.54 9.46 -4.18
N PRO A 79 -15.52 9.36 -3.26
CA PRO A 79 -16.17 10.51 -2.68
C PRO A 79 -15.22 11.40 -1.87
N ILE A 80 -14.23 10.82 -1.18
CA ILE A 80 -13.23 11.61 -0.47
C ILE A 80 -12.32 12.37 -1.45
N GLY A 81 -11.93 11.76 -2.58
CA GLY A 81 -11.22 12.46 -3.65
C GLY A 81 -12.00 13.69 -4.14
N TRP A 82 -13.32 13.54 -4.35
CA TRP A 82 -14.20 14.66 -4.70
C TRP A 82 -14.23 15.76 -3.60
N LEU A 83 -14.22 15.37 -2.32
CA LEU A 83 -14.11 16.34 -1.20
C LEU A 83 -12.75 17.04 -1.20
N VAL A 84 -11.66 16.31 -1.45
CA VAL A 84 -10.29 16.85 -1.56
C VAL A 84 -10.20 17.95 -2.62
N ASP A 85 -10.91 17.80 -3.73
CA ASP A 85 -10.92 18.80 -4.81
C ASP A 85 -11.69 20.09 -4.45
N ARG A 86 -12.59 20.05 -3.47
CA ARG A 86 -13.49 21.16 -3.13
C ARG A 86 -13.20 21.83 -1.79
N TYR A 87 -12.77 21.06 -0.81
CA TYR A 87 -12.61 21.50 0.57
C TYR A 87 -11.13 21.53 0.99
N SER A 88 -10.85 22.05 2.18
CA SER A 88 -9.50 22.11 2.76
C SER A 88 -8.94 20.70 2.97
N ARG A 89 -7.85 20.40 2.27
CA ARG A 89 -7.16 19.11 2.32
C ARG A 89 -6.59 18.82 3.71
N ARG A 90 -6.08 19.86 4.38
CA ARG A 90 -5.64 19.81 5.76
C ARG A 90 -6.73 19.32 6.70
N LYS A 91 -7.95 19.88 6.58
CA LYS A 91 -9.10 19.46 7.39
C LYS A 91 -9.54 18.04 7.07
N ILE A 92 -9.51 17.65 5.79
CA ILE A 92 -9.88 16.29 5.36
C ILE A 92 -8.93 15.27 5.97
N ILE A 93 -7.61 15.51 5.95
CA ILE A 93 -6.64 14.62 6.60
C ILE A 93 -6.86 14.60 8.13
N TYR A 94 -7.10 15.76 8.75
CA TYR A 94 -7.38 15.83 10.20
C TYR A 94 -8.58 14.98 10.60
N PHE A 95 -9.73 15.17 9.95
CA PHE A 95 -10.94 14.40 10.27
C PHE A 95 -10.78 12.92 9.91
N GLY A 96 -10.16 12.62 8.76
CA GLY A 96 -9.87 11.25 8.37
C GLY A 96 -8.97 10.54 9.36
N MET A 97 -7.86 11.20 9.77
CA MET A 97 -6.94 10.63 10.75
C MET A 97 -7.60 10.45 12.12
N THR A 98 -8.37 11.43 12.58
CA THR A 98 -9.14 11.30 13.82
C THR A 98 -10.11 10.12 13.76
N LEU A 99 -10.83 9.97 12.64
CA LEU A 99 -11.78 8.88 12.45
C LEU A 99 -11.08 7.52 12.49
N TRP A 100 -10.01 7.31 11.69
CA TRP A 100 -9.35 6.01 11.69
C TRP A 100 -8.65 5.70 13.01
N SER A 101 -8.09 6.71 13.70
CA SER A 101 -7.44 6.52 15.00
C SER A 101 -8.43 6.12 16.08
N LEU A 102 -9.62 6.75 16.11
CA LEU A 102 -10.70 6.35 17.00
C LEU A 102 -11.21 4.94 16.65
N ALA A 103 -11.33 4.63 15.37
CA ALA A 103 -11.74 3.30 14.91
C ALA A 103 -10.67 2.23 15.24
N ALA A 104 -9.37 2.55 15.10
CA ALA A 104 -8.28 1.67 15.54
C ALA A 104 -8.32 1.43 17.05
N GLY A 105 -8.55 2.50 17.84
CA GLY A 105 -8.82 2.36 19.28
C GLY A 105 -10.05 1.51 19.57
N ALA A 106 -11.13 1.66 18.81
CA ALA A 106 -12.34 0.83 18.93
C ALA A 106 -12.09 -0.65 18.62
N CYS A 107 -11.10 -0.98 17.76
CA CYS A 107 -10.65 -2.39 17.62
C CYS A 107 -10.18 -2.96 18.96
N GLY A 108 -9.52 -2.16 19.81
CA GLY A 108 -9.08 -2.57 21.15
C GLY A 108 -10.22 -2.72 22.17
N LEU A 109 -11.42 -2.25 21.86
CA LEU A 109 -12.62 -2.44 22.69
C LEU A 109 -13.56 -3.52 22.13
N ALA A 110 -13.17 -4.19 21.06
CA ALA A 110 -14.00 -5.19 20.42
C ALA A 110 -14.09 -6.46 21.28
N SER A 111 -15.31 -6.86 21.65
CA SER A 111 -15.60 -8.09 22.37
C SER A 111 -16.16 -9.21 21.48
N THR A 112 -16.43 -8.89 20.21
CA THR A 112 -16.95 -9.84 19.20
C THR A 112 -16.28 -9.58 17.87
N TYR A 113 -16.31 -10.57 16.98
CA TYR A 113 -15.86 -10.43 15.59
C TYR A 113 -16.55 -9.26 14.87
N THR A 114 -17.86 -9.12 15.06
CA THR A 114 -18.64 -8.04 14.43
C THR A 114 -18.18 -6.66 14.87
N HIS A 115 -17.88 -6.46 16.17
CA HIS A 115 -17.34 -5.20 16.67
C HIS A 115 -16.00 -4.89 16.01
N LEU A 116 -15.11 -5.88 15.94
CA LEU A 116 -13.79 -5.73 15.30
C LEU A 116 -13.92 -5.43 13.80
N LEU A 117 -14.83 -6.12 13.11
CA LEU A 117 -15.13 -5.91 11.69
C LEU A 117 -15.62 -4.48 11.41
N LEU A 118 -16.59 -3.98 12.19
CA LEU A 118 -17.12 -2.62 12.05
C LEU A 118 -16.05 -1.56 12.34
N ALA A 119 -15.23 -1.77 13.35
CA ALA A 119 -14.12 -0.89 13.65
C ALA A 119 -13.10 -0.85 12.48
N ARG A 120 -12.77 -1.98 11.87
CA ARG A 120 -11.90 -2.07 10.69
C ARG A 120 -12.50 -1.35 9.46
N PHE A 121 -13.83 -1.36 9.28
CA PHE A 121 -14.49 -0.52 8.27
C PHE A 121 -14.20 0.96 8.52
N GLY A 122 -14.35 1.41 9.75
CA GLY A 122 -14.07 2.79 10.14
C GLY A 122 -12.60 3.19 9.87
N VAL A 123 -11.65 2.29 10.12
CA VAL A 123 -10.23 2.52 9.78
C VAL A 123 -10.09 2.71 8.27
N GLY A 124 -10.68 1.83 7.44
CA GLY A 124 -10.61 1.93 5.98
C GLY A 124 -11.18 3.24 5.43
N VAL A 125 -12.34 3.67 5.94
CA VAL A 125 -12.96 4.96 5.56
C VAL A 125 -12.06 6.14 5.90
N GLY A 126 -11.54 6.19 7.12
CA GLY A 126 -10.68 7.29 7.56
C GLY A 126 -9.39 7.39 6.77
N GLU A 127 -8.69 6.26 6.57
CA GLU A 127 -7.41 6.22 5.85
C GLU A 127 -7.53 6.57 4.36
N ALA A 128 -8.71 6.39 3.75
CA ALA A 128 -8.95 6.78 2.36
C ALA A 128 -8.72 8.29 2.12
N SER A 129 -8.72 9.11 3.17
CA SER A 129 -8.50 10.55 3.09
C SER A 129 -7.04 10.96 2.84
N LEU A 130 -6.08 10.15 3.30
CA LEU A 130 -4.68 10.56 3.37
C LEU A 130 -4.03 10.72 2.00
N SER A 131 -4.00 9.68 1.19
CA SER A 131 -3.23 9.68 -0.06
C SER A 131 -3.67 10.76 -1.06
N PRO A 132 -4.97 10.91 -1.41
CA PRO A 132 -5.38 11.93 -2.37
C PRO A 132 -5.11 13.35 -1.88
N ALA A 133 -5.34 13.61 -0.59
CA ALA A 133 -5.11 14.93 -0.01
C ALA A 133 -3.62 15.26 0.10
N ALA A 134 -2.79 14.31 0.56
CA ALA A 134 -1.34 14.50 0.70
C ALA A 134 -0.67 14.74 -0.66
N TYR A 135 -0.97 13.91 -1.68
CA TYR A 135 -0.43 14.11 -3.02
C TYR A 135 -0.81 15.47 -3.60
N SER A 136 -2.06 15.90 -3.45
CA SER A 136 -2.52 17.22 -3.89
C SER A 136 -1.82 18.36 -3.17
N MET A 137 -1.64 18.25 -1.83
CA MET A 137 -0.93 19.28 -1.06
C MET A 137 0.54 19.37 -1.44
N ILE A 138 1.24 18.24 -1.58
CA ILE A 138 2.66 18.21 -1.96
C ILE A 138 2.84 18.79 -3.37
N ALA A 139 1.94 18.50 -4.31
CA ALA A 139 2.00 19.06 -5.66
C ALA A 139 1.89 20.58 -5.69
N ASP A 140 1.11 21.17 -4.79
CA ASP A 140 0.97 22.63 -4.69
C ASP A 140 2.08 23.31 -3.86
N LEU A 141 2.74 22.55 -2.95
CA LEU A 141 3.82 23.07 -2.11
C LEU A 141 5.17 23.15 -2.83
N PHE A 142 5.42 22.27 -3.81
CA PHE A 142 6.73 22.15 -4.45
C PHE A 142 6.70 22.55 -5.94
N PRO A 143 7.78 23.19 -6.43
CA PRO A 143 7.96 23.39 -7.86
C PRO A 143 8.25 22.05 -8.56
N PRO A 144 7.98 21.92 -9.88
CA PRO A 144 8.15 20.67 -10.63
C PRO A 144 9.53 20.02 -10.46
N ARG A 145 10.60 20.82 -10.31
CA ARG A 145 11.98 20.34 -10.14
C ARG A 145 12.21 19.56 -8.82
N ARG A 146 11.40 19.76 -7.79
CA ARG A 146 11.52 19.12 -6.47
C ARG A 146 10.34 18.25 -6.11
N LEU A 147 9.31 18.22 -6.94
CA LEU A 147 8.07 17.49 -6.68
C LEU A 147 8.31 15.97 -6.55
N ALA A 148 9.08 15.39 -7.47
CA ALA A 148 9.38 13.96 -7.42
C ALA A 148 10.12 13.55 -6.13
N LEU A 149 11.06 14.38 -5.67
CA LEU A 149 11.76 14.14 -4.41
C LEU A 149 10.80 14.21 -3.21
N ALA A 150 9.92 15.21 -3.15
CA ALA A 150 8.98 15.38 -2.04
C ALA A 150 7.96 14.22 -1.98
N LEU A 151 7.44 13.81 -3.14
CA LEU A 151 6.57 12.62 -3.25
C LEU A 151 7.30 11.33 -2.88
N GLY A 152 8.57 11.20 -3.27
CA GLY A 152 9.42 10.08 -2.90
C GLY A 152 9.63 9.99 -1.38
N VAL A 153 9.93 11.12 -0.73
CA VAL A 153 10.04 11.19 0.74
C VAL A 153 8.72 10.78 1.41
N PHE A 154 7.60 11.32 0.96
CA PHE A 154 6.28 10.92 1.48
C PHE A 154 6.01 9.41 1.30
N ALA A 155 6.38 8.85 0.14
CA ALA A 155 6.17 7.44 -0.16
C ALA A 155 6.98 6.49 0.74
N THR A 156 8.13 6.94 1.31
CA THR A 156 8.90 6.14 2.28
C THR A 156 8.11 5.82 3.54
N GLY A 157 7.03 6.58 3.82
CA GLY A 157 6.14 6.34 4.96
C GLY A 157 5.57 4.92 4.99
N SER A 158 5.31 4.32 3.82
CA SER A 158 4.83 2.94 3.75
C SER A 158 5.88 1.93 4.23
N SER A 159 7.12 2.07 3.79
CA SER A 159 8.20 1.16 4.17
C SER A 159 8.60 1.35 5.64
N ILE A 160 8.72 2.60 6.09
CA ILE A 160 9.05 2.92 7.49
C ILE A 160 7.92 2.45 8.42
N GLY A 161 6.67 2.77 8.10
CA GLY A 161 5.51 2.38 8.88
C GLY A 161 5.34 0.86 8.97
N GLY A 162 5.55 0.15 7.86
CA GLY A 162 5.54 -1.32 7.83
C GLY A 162 6.66 -1.94 8.68
N ALA A 163 7.87 -1.44 8.57
CA ALA A 163 9.00 -1.90 9.39
C ALA A 163 8.78 -1.63 10.88
N LEU A 164 8.28 -0.43 11.23
CA LEU A 164 7.94 -0.08 12.62
C LEU A 164 6.78 -0.94 13.16
N ALA A 165 5.76 -1.22 12.34
CA ALA A 165 4.67 -2.10 12.74
C ALA A 165 5.16 -3.48 13.12
N TYR A 166 6.11 -4.03 12.36
CA TYR A 166 6.72 -5.31 12.69
C TYR A 166 7.65 -5.22 13.90
N MET A 167 8.65 -4.34 13.89
CA MET A 167 9.68 -4.29 14.94
C MET A 167 9.12 -3.75 16.26
N ALA A 168 8.56 -2.55 16.26
CA ALA A 168 8.03 -1.94 17.47
C ALA A 168 6.71 -2.59 17.91
N GLY A 169 5.84 -2.96 16.94
CA GLY A 169 4.61 -3.68 17.20
C GLY A 169 4.86 -5.04 17.82
N GLY A 170 5.79 -5.83 17.27
CA GLY A 170 6.16 -7.14 17.83
C GLY A 170 6.68 -7.04 19.27
N ALA A 171 7.55 -6.07 19.55
CA ALA A 171 8.04 -5.82 20.91
C ALA A 171 6.92 -5.37 21.88
N LEU A 172 6.00 -4.53 21.40
CA LEU A 172 4.85 -4.06 22.19
C LEU A 172 3.88 -5.21 22.51
N ILE A 173 3.57 -6.05 21.53
CA ILE A 173 2.71 -7.21 21.71
C ILE A 173 3.33 -8.17 22.74
N ALA A 174 4.61 -8.52 22.57
CA ALA A 174 5.31 -9.41 23.51
C ALA A 174 5.30 -8.84 24.94
N LYS A 175 5.43 -7.50 25.09
CA LYS A 175 5.33 -6.86 26.40
C LYS A 175 3.95 -7.02 27.02
N PHE A 176 2.87 -6.79 26.28
CA PHE A 176 1.50 -6.93 26.79
C PHE A 176 1.15 -8.41 27.04
N GLU A 177 1.62 -9.33 26.20
CA GLU A 177 1.45 -10.78 26.46
C GLU A 177 2.10 -11.20 27.78
N ALA A 178 3.30 -10.68 28.09
CA ALA A 178 3.98 -10.94 29.36
C ALA A 178 3.26 -10.31 30.57
N MET A 179 2.48 -9.23 30.38
CA MET A 179 1.69 -8.59 31.43
C MET A 179 0.34 -9.31 31.65
N GLY A 180 -0.15 -10.04 30.63
CA GLY A 180 -1.45 -10.69 30.64
C GLY A 180 -2.64 -9.73 30.51
N ALA A 181 -3.84 -10.26 30.71
CA ALA A 181 -5.07 -9.47 30.68
C ALA A 181 -5.11 -8.41 31.79
N MET A 182 -5.56 -7.21 31.45
CA MET A 182 -5.52 -6.05 32.34
C MET A 182 -6.93 -5.50 32.57
N ALA A 183 -7.30 -5.31 33.83
CA ALA A 183 -8.57 -4.67 34.19
C ALA A 183 -8.44 -3.15 34.10
N LEU A 184 -9.25 -2.51 33.23
CA LEU A 184 -9.35 -1.07 33.13
C LEU A 184 -10.64 -0.57 33.75
N PRO A 185 -10.60 0.40 34.67
CA PRO A 185 -11.79 0.99 35.30
C PRO A 185 -12.79 1.50 34.28
N GLY A 186 -14.04 1.08 34.36
CA GLY A 186 -15.13 1.50 33.48
C GLY A 186 -15.16 0.80 32.11
N VAL A 187 -14.17 -0.01 31.76
CA VAL A 187 -14.11 -0.73 30.48
C VAL A 187 -14.22 -2.24 30.65
N GLY A 188 -13.61 -2.77 31.71
CA GLY A 188 -13.57 -4.21 31.97
C GLY A 188 -12.16 -4.80 31.83
N VAL A 189 -12.09 -6.12 31.65
CA VAL A 189 -10.83 -6.85 31.47
C VAL A 189 -10.52 -6.86 29.96
N LEU A 190 -9.35 -6.36 29.59
CA LEU A 190 -8.88 -6.34 28.22
C LEU A 190 -7.75 -7.33 28.01
N GLU A 191 -7.81 -8.05 26.91
CA GLU A 191 -6.77 -8.96 26.44
C GLU A 191 -5.54 -8.18 25.90
N PRO A 192 -4.34 -8.78 25.90
CA PRO A 192 -3.13 -8.13 25.40
C PRO A 192 -3.26 -7.49 24.02
N TRP A 193 -3.89 -8.17 23.05
CA TRP A 193 -4.09 -7.65 21.70
C TRP A 193 -4.99 -6.40 21.66
N GLN A 194 -5.96 -6.29 22.58
CA GLN A 194 -6.83 -5.14 22.70
C GLN A 194 -6.06 -3.90 23.18
N LEU A 195 -5.16 -4.10 24.17
CA LEU A 195 -4.28 -3.03 24.67
C LEU A 195 -3.34 -2.50 23.58
N VAL A 196 -2.85 -3.37 22.69
CA VAL A 196 -2.02 -2.97 21.55
C VAL A 196 -2.78 -2.01 20.65
N PHE A 197 -4.01 -2.31 20.24
CA PHE A 197 -4.83 -1.41 19.43
C PHE A 197 -5.11 -0.06 20.11
N LEU A 198 -5.34 -0.04 21.43
CA LEU A 198 -5.54 1.21 22.14
C LEU A 198 -4.28 2.07 22.15
N VAL A 199 -3.12 1.46 22.42
CA VAL A 199 -1.84 2.17 22.53
C VAL A 199 -1.31 2.62 21.17
N THR A 200 -1.58 1.90 20.09
CA THR A 200 -1.15 2.30 18.74
C THR A 200 -2.16 3.22 18.06
N GLY A 201 -3.45 2.99 18.21
CA GLY A 201 -4.49 3.74 17.53
C GLY A 201 -4.77 5.12 18.14
N LEU A 202 -5.04 5.18 19.45
CA LEU A 202 -5.49 6.44 20.08
C LEU A 202 -4.51 7.61 20.01
N PRO A 203 -3.17 7.44 20.09
CA PRO A 203 -2.22 8.55 19.93
C PRO A 203 -2.34 9.26 18.59
N GLY A 204 -2.84 8.58 17.55
CA GLY A 204 -3.10 9.19 16.26
C GLY A 204 -4.07 10.36 16.31
N VAL A 205 -5.01 10.39 17.26
CA VAL A 205 -5.90 11.55 17.47
C VAL A 205 -5.09 12.80 17.82
N GLY A 206 -4.08 12.67 18.69
CA GLY A 206 -3.18 13.77 19.03
C GLY A 206 -2.29 14.18 17.86
N ILE A 207 -1.77 13.20 17.12
CA ILE A 207 -0.96 13.44 15.92
C ILE A 207 -1.79 14.12 14.82
N ALA A 208 -3.08 13.80 14.67
CA ALA A 208 -3.97 14.48 13.74
C ALA A 208 -3.98 15.99 13.93
N ALA A 209 -3.90 16.47 15.17
CA ALA A 209 -3.86 17.91 15.46
C ALA A 209 -2.64 18.63 14.86
N LEU A 210 -1.53 17.91 14.59
CA LEU A 210 -0.36 18.46 13.89
C LEU A 210 -0.71 18.96 12.48
N MET A 211 -1.78 18.46 11.88
CA MET A 211 -2.24 18.96 10.59
C MET A 211 -2.61 20.46 10.62
N PHE A 212 -2.97 21.01 11.77
CA PHE A 212 -3.22 22.45 11.90
C PHE A 212 -1.95 23.31 11.82
N LEU A 213 -0.76 22.72 12.02
CA LEU A 213 0.54 23.37 11.80
C LEU A 213 0.93 23.43 10.33
N VAL A 214 0.29 22.60 9.48
CA VAL A 214 0.53 22.56 8.04
C VAL A 214 -0.33 23.64 7.37
N PRO A 215 0.26 24.57 6.59
CA PRO A 215 -0.53 25.55 5.85
C PRO A 215 -1.33 24.86 4.75
N GLU A 216 -2.55 25.35 4.47
CA GLU A 216 -3.31 24.92 3.29
C GLU A 216 -2.73 25.62 2.06
N PRO A 217 -2.06 24.91 1.13
CA PRO A 217 -1.47 25.57 -0.04
C PRO A 217 -2.55 26.05 -1.01
N VAL A 218 -2.28 27.19 -1.66
CA VAL A 218 -3.15 27.70 -2.71
C VAL A 218 -3.12 26.71 -3.89
N ARG A 219 -4.28 26.37 -4.41
CA ARG A 219 -4.42 25.42 -5.54
C ARG A 219 -3.88 26.05 -6.83
N ARG A 220 -2.80 25.51 -7.37
CA ARG A 220 -2.13 26.04 -8.58
C ARG A 220 -2.77 25.59 -9.89
N HIS A 221 -3.43 24.45 -9.92
CA HIS A 221 -3.98 23.84 -11.14
C HIS A 221 -5.50 23.55 -11.02
N ARG A 222 -6.33 24.58 -11.14
CA ARG A 222 -7.79 24.46 -11.13
C ARG A 222 -8.42 24.38 -12.52
N LYS A 223 -7.70 23.94 -13.54
CA LYS A 223 -8.28 23.67 -14.87
C LYS A 223 -8.40 22.17 -15.10
N LEU A 224 -9.18 21.47 -14.27
CA LEU A 224 -9.89 20.30 -14.76
C LEU A 224 -11.19 20.82 -15.34
N ASP A 225 -11.27 20.79 -16.66
CA ASP A 225 -12.54 20.94 -17.37
C ASP A 225 -13.35 19.68 -17.06
N LEU A 226 -14.13 19.74 -15.97
CA LEU A 226 -14.97 18.60 -15.50
C LEU A 226 -16.08 18.30 -16.49
N ASP A 227 -16.30 19.22 -17.46
CA ASP A 227 -17.31 19.11 -18.50
C ASP A 227 -16.75 18.51 -19.81
N ALA A 228 -15.46 18.18 -19.88
CA ALA A 228 -14.93 17.46 -21.05
C ALA A 228 -15.55 16.06 -21.09
N PRO A 229 -16.27 15.70 -22.17
CA PRO A 229 -17.02 14.45 -22.22
C PRO A 229 -16.08 13.25 -22.05
N ASP A 230 -16.42 12.37 -21.12
CA ASP A 230 -15.70 11.14 -20.71
C ASP A 230 -15.51 10.12 -21.87
N ARG A 231 -16.15 10.39 -23.01
CA ARG A 231 -16.11 9.54 -24.21
C ARG A 231 -14.70 9.29 -24.75
N GLY A 232 -13.78 10.24 -24.58
CA GLY A 232 -12.40 10.10 -25.07
C GLY A 232 -11.57 9.09 -24.28
N VAL A 233 -11.64 9.09 -22.94
CA VAL A 233 -10.90 8.15 -22.07
C VAL A 233 -11.40 6.73 -22.30
N MET A 234 -12.73 6.53 -22.29
CA MET A 234 -13.32 5.20 -22.50
C MET A 234 -12.97 4.65 -23.89
N HIS A 235 -13.07 5.48 -24.92
CA HIS A 235 -12.68 5.09 -26.28
C HIS A 235 -11.20 4.68 -26.34
N PHE A 236 -10.30 5.46 -25.72
CA PHE A 236 -8.86 5.16 -25.66
C PHE A 236 -8.59 3.83 -24.91
N LEU A 237 -9.25 3.59 -23.77
CA LEU A 237 -9.12 2.34 -23.03
C LEU A 237 -9.61 1.15 -23.86
N LEU A 238 -10.75 1.28 -24.53
CA LEU A 238 -11.33 0.23 -25.37
C LEU A 238 -10.47 -0.05 -26.62
N ALA A 239 -9.92 0.98 -27.26
CA ALA A 239 -9.01 0.83 -28.40
C ALA A 239 -7.72 0.08 -28.02
N ASN A 240 -7.24 0.29 -26.79
CA ASN A 240 -6.05 -0.36 -26.24
C ASN A 240 -6.38 -1.42 -25.18
N ARG A 241 -7.59 -2.01 -25.20
CA ARG A 241 -8.14 -2.88 -24.14
C ARG A 241 -7.22 -4.02 -23.73
N ARG A 242 -6.55 -4.67 -24.69
CA ARG A 242 -5.64 -5.79 -24.41
C ARG A 242 -4.46 -5.36 -23.54
N TYR A 243 -3.89 -4.19 -23.81
CA TYR A 243 -2.82 -3.62 -22.98
C TYR A 243 -3.34 -3.31 -21.57
N PHE A 244 -4.41 -2.51 -21.45
CA PHE A 244 -4.89 -2.05 -20.14
C PHE A 244 -5.39 -3.19 -19.26
N ILE A 245 -6.15 -4.14 -19.82
CA ILE A 245 -6.63 -5.32 -19.07
C ILE A 245 -5.43 -6.11 -18.53
N CYS A 246 -4.47 -6.47 -19.39
CA CYS A 246 -3.32 -7.27 -18.97
C CYS A 246 -2.43 -6.49 -17.99
N HIS A 247 -2.24 -5.18 -18.18
CA HIS A 247 -1.47 -4.33 -17.27
C HIS A 247 -2.14 -4.23 -15.90
N PHE A 248 -3.43 -3.88 -15.84
CA PHE A 248 -4.16 -3.66 -14.59
C PHE A 248 -4.29 -4.97 -13.81
N LEU A 249 -4.73 -6.04 -14.46
CA LEU A 249 -4.87 -7.35 -13.81
C LEU A 249 -3.50 -7.94 -13.44
N GLY A 250 -2.48 -7.81 -14.30
CA GLY A 250 -1.14 -8.30 -14.00
C GLY A 250 -0.57 -7.68 -12.73
N PHE A 251 -0.59 -6.36 -12.62
CA PHE A 251 -0.14 -5.67 -11.40
C PHE A 251 -1.10 -5.84 -10.23
N GLY A 252 -2.39 -5.99 -10.48
CA GLY A 252 -3.36 -6.37 -9.45
C GLY A 252 -3.02 -7.73 -8.83
N LEU A 253 -2.64 -8.73 -9.62
CA LEU A 253 -2.18 -10.03 -9.13
C LEU A 253 -0.85 -9.94 -8.37
N VAL A 254 0.09 -9.09 -8.80
CA VAL A 254 1.30 -8.81 -8.01
C VAL A 254 0.94 -8.21 -6.65
N ALA A 255 -0.03 -7.30 -6.60
CA ALA A 255 -0.53 -6.75 -5.35
C ALA A 255 -1.20 -7.82 -4.47
N VAL A 256 -1.96 -8.77 -5.05
CA VAL A 256 -2.52 -9.92 -4.31
C VAL A 256 -1.43 -10.72 -3.60
N MET A 257 -0.33 -11.04 -4.30
CA MET A 257 0.81 -11.73 -3.69
C MET A 257 1.44 -10.89 -2.56
N ALA A 258 1.64 -9.60 -2.77
CA ALA A 258 2.25 -8.72 -1.79
C ALA A 258 1.41 -8.60 -0.50
N TYR A 259 0.12 -8.28 -0.63
CA TYR A 259 -0.77 -8.13 0.52
C TYR A 259 -1.07 -9.46 1.22
N GLY A 260 -1.22 -10.56 0.46
CA GLY A 260 -1.42 -11.90 1.03
C GLY A 260 -0.22 -12.33 1.88
N THR A 261 1.00 -12.11 1.36
CA THR A 261 2.23 -12.42 2.11
C THR A 261 2.39 -11.55 3.34
N ALA A 262 2.18 -10.24 3.22
CA ALA A 262 2.29 -9.32 4.35
C ALA A 262 1.31 -9.67 5.49
N ALA A 263 0.12 -10.18 5.14
CA ALA A 263 -0.89 -10.57 6.11
C ALA A 263 -0.56 -11.89 6.85
N TRP A 264 0.04 -12.86 6.15
CA TRP A 264 0.15 -14.23 6.67
C TRP A 264 1.58 -14.70 6.98
N ALA A 265 2.62 -13.99 6.50
CA ALA A 265 4.01 -14.34 6.85
C ALA A 265 4.28 -14.32 8.35
N PRO A 266 3.75 -13.37 9.18
CA PRO A 266 3.93 -13.43 10.61
C PRO A 266 3.35 -14.71 11.23
N ALA A 267 2.09 -15.05 10.93
CA ALA A 267 1.44 -16.25 11.45
C ALA A 267 2.17 -17.53 10.97
N MET A 268 2.65 -17.56 9.73
CA MET A 268 3.44 -18.65 9.19
C MET A 268 4.74 -18.86 9.99
N LEU A 269 5.47 -17.80 10.29
CA LEU A 269 6.71 -17.88 11.09
C LEU A 269 6.43 -18.36 12.53
N MET A 270 5.38 -17.83 13.16
CA MET A 270 4.98 -18.28 14.51
C MET A 270 4.56 -19.74 14.50
N ARG A 271 3.74 -20.19 13.56
CA ARG A 271 3.20 -21.56 13.50
C ARG A 271 4.25 -22.60 13.11
N ARG A 272 5.11 -22.30 12.13
CA ARG A 272 6.05 -23.28 11.54
C ARG A 272 7.43 -23.28 12.18
N TYR A 273 7.89 -22.13 12.65
CA TYR A 273 9.22 -21.98 13.23
C TYR A 273 9.17 -21.86 14.75
N GLY A 274 7.97 -21.78 15.37
CA GLY A 274 7.81 -21.62 16.81
C GLY A 274 8.38 -20.31 17.35
N LEU A 275 8.54 -19.29 16.49
CA LEU A 275 9.13 -18.01 16.88
C LEU A 275 8.15 -17.16 17.68
N GLY A 276 8.67 -16.43 18.65
CA GLY A 276 7.91 -15.44 19.38
C GLY A 276 7.58 -14.21 18.50
N VAL A 277 6.51 -13.50 18.85
CA VAL A 277 6.03 -12.34 18.09
C VAL A 277 7.10 -11.25 17.94
N ALA A 278 7.93 -11.02 18.94
CA ALA A 278 9.04 -10.05 18.87
C ALA A 278 10.12 -10.48 17.87
N GLU A 279 10.49 -11.76 17.85
CA GLU A 279 11.47 -12.32 16.91
C GLU A 279 10.97 -12.21 15.47
N VAL A 280 9.71 -12.59 15.24
CA VAL A 280 9.02 -12.44 13.94
C VAL A 280 9.02 -10.98 13.50
N GLY A 281 8.71 -10.07 14.42
CA GLY A 281 8.73 -8.63 14.16
C GLY A 281 10.11 -8.12 13.72
N ILE A 282 11.19 -8.54 14.39
CA ILE A 282 12.56 -8.18 14.03
C ILE A 282 12.93 -8.75 12.66
N ILE A 283 12.64 -10.02 12.39
CA ILE A 283 12.97 -10.67 11.10
C ILE A 283 12.25 -9.96 9.95
N LEU A 284 10.92 -9.85 10.02
CA LEU A 284 10.14 -9.27 8.94
C LEU A 284 10.39 -7.76 8.75
N GLY A 285 10.54 -7.03 9.85
CA GLY A 285 10.87 -5.61 9.81
C GLY A 285 12.25 -5.35 9.19
N THR A 286 13.25 -6.14 9.57
CA THR A 286 14.62 -6.04 9.01
C THR A 286 14.62 -6.42 7.53
N VAL A 287 13.98 -7.53 7.15
CA VAL A 287 13.87 -7.93 5.74
C VAL A 287 13.16 -6.86 4.93
N GLY A 288 12.04 -6.31 5.43
CA GLY A 288 11.32 -5.24 4.75
C GLY A 288 12.17 -3.99 4.52
N ALA A 289 12.96 -3.57 5.52
CA ALA A 289 13.85 -2.42 5.40
C ALA A 289 15.03 -2.67 4.46
N VAL A 290 15.72 -3.82 4.62
CA VAL A 290 16.96 -4.13 3.90
C VAL A 290 16.71 -4.55 2.44
N SER A 291 15.57 -5.16 2.12
CA SER A 291 15.27 -5.62 0.77
C SER A 291 14.22 -4.76 0.05
N GLY A 292 13.19 -4.29 0.74
CA GLY A 292 12.11 -3.53 0.12
C GLY A 292 12.56 -2.19 -0.44
N ILE A 293 13.28 -1.37 0.36
CA ILE A 293 13.77 -0.06 -0.10
C ILE A 293 14.76 -0.19 -1.28
N PRO A 294 15.81 -1.04 -1.20
CA PRO A 294 16.69 -1.28 -2.36
C PRO A 294 15.94 -1.86 -3.56
N GLY A 295 14.91 -2.70 -3.35
CA GLY A 295 14.09 -3.24 -4.42
C GLY A 295 13.34 -2.17 -5.22
N PHE A 296 12.79 -1.15 -4.54
CA PHE A 296 12.19 0.02 -5.22
C PHE A 296 13.18 0.75 -6.12
N ILE A 297 14.39 1.01 -5.60
CA ILE A 297 15.43 1.74 -6.33
C ILE A 297 15.94 0.91 -7.50
N PHE A 298 16.26 -0.35 -7.25
CA PHE A 298 16.81 -1.27 -8.25
C PHE A 298 15.80 -1.52 -9.38
N GLY A 299 14.54 -1.82 -9.04
CA GLY A 299 13.50 -2.11 -10.01
C GLY A 299 13.29 -0.94 -10.98
N GLY A 300 13.21 0.28 -10.47
CA GLY A 300 13.13 1.50 -11.29
C GLY A 300 14.36 1.69 -12.18
N TRP A 301 15.55 1.69 -11.56
CA TRP A 301 16.81 1.88 -12.28
C TRP A 301 17.05 0.82 -13.37
N PHE A 302 16.77 -0.44 -13.07
CA PHE A 302 17.00 -1.54 -14.00
C PHE A 302 16.07 -1.44 -15.22
N VAL A 303 14.80 -1.15 -14.98
CA VAL A 303 13.78 -1.01 -16.01
C VAL A 303 14.08 0.20 -16.90
N ASP A 304 14.44 1.35 -16.33
CA ASP A 304 14.79 2.56 -17.07
C ASP A 304 16.01 2.33 -17.96
N ARG A 305 17.05 1.66 -17.41
CA ARG A 305 18.25 1.32 -18.19
C ARG A 305 17.93 0.36 -19.33
N TRP A 306 17.04 -0.58 -19.12
CA TRP A 306 16.62 -1.54 -20.15
C TRP A 306 15.79 -0.87 -21.24
N PHE A 307 14.90 0.04 -20.84
CA PHE A 307 14.11 0.85 -21.74
C PHE A 307 14.99 1.79 -22.59
N ALA A 308 15.97 2.45 -21.98
CA ALA A 308 16.95 3.30 -22.67
C ALA A 308 17.79 2.55 -23.72
N ARG A 309 17.97 1.21 -23.56
CA ARG A 309 18.64 0.33 -24.53
C ARG A 309 17.72 -0.13 -25.68
N GLY A 310 16.54 0.45 -25.81
CA GLY A 310 15.59 0.17 -26.89
C GLY A 310 14.54 -0.90 -26.59
N GLN A 311 14.53 -1.47 -25.38
CA GLN A 311 13.48 -2.44 -24.99
C GLN A 311 12.20 -1.69 -24.56
N ARG A 312 11.34 -1.35 -25.53
CA ARG A 312 10.12 -0.56 -25.29
C ARG A 312 9.10 -1.23 -24.36
N ASP A 313 9.20 -2.53 -24.13
CA ASP A 313 8.37 -3.32 -23.24
C ASP A 313 9.08 -3.65 -21.89
N ALA A 314 10.20 -3.01 -21.58
CA ALA A 314 11.05 -3.32 -20.41
C ALA A 314 10.28 -3.38 -19.09
N HIS A 315 9.35 -2.42 -18.87
CA HIS A 315 8.55 -2.31 -17.65
C HIS A 315 7.70 -3.56 -17.37
N LEU A 316 7.10 -4.17 -18.40
CA LEU A 316 6.29 -5.38 -18.25
C LEU A 316 7.15 -6.65 -18.31
N ARG A 317 8.19 -6.64 -19.15
CA ARG A 317 9.14 -7.76 -19.30
C ARG A 317 9.87 -8.05 -17.98
N TYR A 318 10.26 -7.01 -17.24
CA TYR A 318 10.83 -7.16 -15.90
C TYR A 318 9.91 -7.99 -14.99
N PHE A 319 8.60 -7.70 -14.99
CA PHE A 319 7.65 -8.41 -14.14
C PHE A 319 7.32 -9.82 -14.62
N VAL A 320 7.49 -10.15 -15.91
CA VAL A 320 7.46 -11.55 -16.34
C VAL A 320 8.53 -12.35 -15.58
N TYR A 321 9.77 -11.86 -15.57
CA TYR A 321 10.86 -12.55 -14.86
C TYR A 321 10.73 -12.46 -13.35
N ALA A 322 10.35 -11.31 -12.81
CA ALA A 322 10.16 -11.13 -11.37
C ALA A 322 9.10 -12.08 -10.80
N CYS A 323 7.99 -12.30 -11.51
CA CYS A 323 6.96 -13.26 -11.11
C CYS A 323 7.48 -14.69 -11.16
N LEU A 324 8.20 -15.10 -12.23
CA LEU A 324 8.75 -16.45 -12.34
C LEU A 324 9.81 -16.75 -11.28
N ILE A 325 10.73 -15.81 -11.05
CA ILE A 325 11.72 -15.90 -9.97
C ILE A 325 11.00 -15.90 -8.61
N GLY A 326 9.98 -15.05 -8.44
CA GLY A 326 9.15 -14.99 -7.24
C GLY A 326 8.47 -16.33 -6.93
N VAL A 327 7.94 -17.04 -7.92
CA VAL A 327 7.39 -18.38 -7.74
C VAL A 327 8.46 -19.36 -7.24
N ALA A 328 9.65 -19.37 -7.84
CA ALA A 328 10.74 -20.22 -7.41
C ALA A 328 11.19 -19.90 -5.95
N MET A 329 11.32 -18.62 -5.63
CA MET A 329 11.70 -18.18 -4.28
C MET A 329 10.62 -18.47 -3.26
N ALA A 330 9.34 -18.40 -3.62
CA ALA A 330 8.24 -18.77 -2.74
C ALA A 330 8.26 -20.27 -2.40
N ILE A 331 8.56 -21.13 -3.38
CA ILE A 331 8.74 -22.56 -3.14
C ILE A 331 9.93 -22.79 -2.20
N ILE A 332 11.04 -22.10 -2.41
CA ILE A 332 12.21 -22.22 -1.53
C ILE A 332 11.86 -21.72 -0.12
N ALA A 333 11.30 -20.51 0.01
CA ALA A 333 11.01 -19.91 1.32
C ALA A 333 9.95 -20.67 2.12
N PHE A 334 8.86 -21.10 1.48
CA PHE A 334 7.73 -21.65 2.18
C PHE A 334 7.70 -23.19 2.24
N GLN A 335 8.47 -23.89 1.38
CA GLN A 335 8.51 -25.34 1.38
C GLN A 335 9.89 -25.90 1.73
N LEU A 336 10.94 -25.51 1.00
CA LEU A 336 12.27 -26.08 1.19
C LEU A 336 12.98 -25.57 2.45
N ALA A 337 12.61 -24.35 2.90
CA ALA A 337 13.18 -23.74 4.10
C ALA A 337 12.41 -24.09 5.37
N ASP A 338 11.50 -25.06 5.34
CA ASP A 338 10.69 -25.43 6.52
C ASP A 338 11.57 -25.80 7.71
N GLY A 339 11.47 -25.04 8.81
CA GLY A 339 12.34 -25.16 9.98
C GLY A 339 13.77 -24.61 9.78
N ILE A 340 14.15 -24.11 8.61
CA ILE A 340 15.51 -23.67 8.27
C ILE A 340 15.55 -22.15 8.05
N LEU A 341 15.65 -21.39 9.13
CA LEU A 341 15.55 -19.93 9.11
C LEU A 341 16.62 -19.25 8.23
N TRP A 342 17.85 -19.78 8.21
CA TRP A 342 18.93 -19.24 7.37
C TRP A 342 18.68 -19.42 5.86
N LEU A 343 17.81 -20.34 5.45
CA LEU A 343 17.36 -20.49 4.05
C LEU A 343 16.12 -19.64 3.77
N PHE A 344 15.21 -19.54 4.75
CA PHE A 344 13.99 -18.72 4.64
C PHE A 344 14.32 -17.24 4.43
N ILE A 345 15.17 -16.66 5.27
CA ILE A 345 15.45 -15.22 5.27
C ILE A 345 15.93 -14.72 3.89
N PRO A 346 16.96 -15.28 3.24
CA PRO A 346 17.42 -14.78 1.95
C PRO A 346 16.41 -15.02 0.82
N ALA A 347 15.68 -16.15 0.83
CA ALA A 347 14.64 -16.41 -0.17
C ALA A 347 13.48 -15.42 -0.03
N TYR A 348 13.02 -15.17 1.19
CA TYR A 348 11.98 -14.19 1.51
C TYR A 348 12.44 -12.74 1.23
N ALA A 349 13.71 -12.42 1.53
CA ALA A 349 14.29 -11.12 1.19
C ALA A 349 14.33 -10.88 -0.32
N LEU A 350 14.63 -11.89 -1.13
CA LEU A 350 14.58 -11.77 -2.60
C LEU A 350 13.14 -11.62 -3.12
N LEU A 351 12.16 -12.30 -2.51
CA LEU A 351 10.74 -12.04 -2.79
C LEU A 351 10.39 -10.55 -2.57
N HIS A 352 10.75 -10.03 -1.40
CA HIS A 352 10.51 -8.63 -1.03
C HIS A 352 11.24 -7.63 -1.93
N PHE A 353 12.45 -7.97 -2.37
CA PHE A 353 13.25 -7.15 -3.28
C PHE A 353 12.63 -7.05 -4.68
N LEU A 354 12.00 -8.12 -5.18
CA LEU A 354 11.41 -8.17 -6.52
C LEU A 354 9.97 -7.62 -6.57
N GLN A 355 9.30 -7.49 -5.44
CA GLN A 355 7.89 -7.11 -5.34
C GLN A 355 7.56 -5.64 -5.69
N PRO A 356 8.41 -4.62 -5.43
CA PRO A 356 8.05 -3.23 -5.66
C PRO A 356 7.71 -2.95 -7.12
N PHE A 357 6.44 -2.70 -7.40
CA PHE A 357 5.92 -2.58 -8.76
C PHE A 357 5.38 -1.19 -9.11
N THR A 358 5.02 -0.38 -8.13
CA THR A 358 4.26 0.86 -8.36
C THR A 358 5.02 1.86 -9.25
N GLY A 359 6.33 2.02 -9.04
CA GLY A 359 7.16 2.90 -9.86
C GLY A 359 7.15 2.50 -11.35
N PRO A 360 7.66 1.29 -11.70
CA PRO A 360 7.67 0.83 -13.08
C PRO A 360 6.27 0.75 -13.72
N ALA A 361 5.24 0.33 -12.97
CA ALA A 361 3.89 0.22 -13.47
C ALA A 361 3.31 1.58 -13.89
N VAL A 362 3.43 2.58 -13.01
CA VAL A 362 2.94 3.93 -13.29
C VAL A 362 3.78 4.59 -14.39
N ALA A 363 5.11 4.41 -14.39
CA ALA A 363 5.98 4.97 -15.41
C ALA A 363 5.56 4.50 -16.82
N HIS A 364 5.30 3.21 -17.00
CA HIS A 364 4.83 2.70 -18.29
C HIS A 364 3.47 3.28 -18.70
N LEU A 365 2.53 3.41 -17.75
CA LEU A 365 1.24 4.07 -18.03
C LEU A 365 1.44 5.51 -18.52
N GLN A 366 2.37 6.27 -17.92
CA GLN A 366 2.67 7.64 -18.33
C GLN A 366 3.29 7.72 -19.74
N ILE A 367 4.08 6.70 -20.13
CA ILE A 367 4.68 6.62 -21.47
C ILE A 367 3.62 6.38 -22.55
N VAL A 368 2.69 5.44 -22.32
CA VAL A 368 1.73 5.00 -23.35
C VAL A 368 0.43 5.80 -23.36
N THR A 369 0.21 6.68 -22.39
CA THR A 369 -1.04 7.42 -22.24
C THR A 369 -0.88 8.88 -22.65
N PRO A 370 -1.77 9.44 -23.51
CA PRO A 370 -1.80 10.88 -23.81
C PRO A 370 -1.95 11.72 -22.55
N ASN A 371 -1.36 12.92 -22.55
CA ASN A 371 -1.30 13.80 -21.37
C ASN A 371 -2.67 14.07 -20.75
N GLU A 372 -3.72 14.22 -21.59
CA GLU A 372 -5.09 14.53 -21.14
C GLU A 372 -5.72 13.40 -20.30
N TYR A 373 -5.28 12.16 -20.49
CA TYR A 373 -5.87 10.97 -19.86
C TYR A 373 -5.02 10.38 -18.71
N ARG A 374 -3.76 10.82 -18.56
CA ARG A 374 -2.79 10.26 -17.60
C ARG A 374 -3.31 10.19 -16.18
N GLY A 375 -3.90 11.28 -15.69
CA GLY A 375 -4.40 11.34 -14.32
C GLY A 375 -5.53 10.35 -14.06
N ARG A 376 -6.52 10.30 -14.96
CA ARG A 376 -7.70 9.41 -14.84
C ARG A 376 -7.32 7.93 -14.94
N ILE A 377 -6.44 7.58 -15.89
CA ILE A 377 -5.99 6.20 -16.09
C ILE A 377 -5.11 5.73 -14.94
N SER A 378 -4.22 6.60 -14.42
CA SER A 378 -3.43 6.28 -13.23
C SER A 378 -4.31 6.10 -11.99
N ALA A 379 -5.34 6.92 -11.79
CA ALA A 379 -6.27 6.77 -10.69
C ALA A 379 -7.05 5.45 -10.78
N LEU A 380 -7.52 5.08 -11.98
CA LEU A 380 -8.18 3.81 -12.22
C LEU A 380 -7.23 2.62 -11.95
N PHE A 381 -5.98 2.71 -12.38
CA PHE A 381 -4.97 1.69 -12.09
C PHE A 381 -4.75 1.51 -10.59
N VAL A 382 -4.56 2.61 -9.85
CA VAL A 382 -4.37 2.59 -8.39
C VAL A 382 -5.57 1.96 -7.69
N LEU A 383 -6.79 2.31 -8.11
CA LEU A 383 -8.02 1.72 -7.59
C LEU A 383 -8.05 0.20 -7.81
N VAL A 384 -7.78 -0.25 -9.04
CA VAL A 384 -7.85 -1.68 -9.40
C VAL A 384 -6.82 -2.49 -8.62
N PHE A 385 -5.54 -2.08 -8.60
CA PHE A 385 -4.53 -2.88 -7.91
C PHE A 385 -4.70 -2.88 -6.39
N ASN A 386 -5.13 -1.77 -5.78
CA ASN A 386 -5.42 -1.74 -4.34
C ASN A 386 -6.63 -2.61 -4.00
N LEU A 387 -7.72 -2.50 -4.77
CA LEU A 387 -8.90 -3.32 -4.55
C LEU A 387 -8.58 -4.81 -4.68
N MET A 388 -7.89 -5.22 -5.75
CA MET A 388 -7.46 -6.61 -5.93
C MET A 388 -6.51 -7.05 -4.81
N GLY A 389 -5.46 -6.28 -4.55
CA GLY A 389 -4.44 -6.64 -3.57
C GLY A 389 -5.01 -6.80 -2.16
N MET A 390 -5.73 -5.79 -1.68
CA MET A 390 -6.29 -5.80 -0.32
C MET A 390 -7.46 -6.78 -0.19
N CYS A 391 -8.44 -6.76 -1.11
CA CYS A 391 -9.64 -7.58 -0.95
C CYS A 391 -9.43 -9.06 -1.32
N LEU A 392 -8.44 -9.39 -2.15
CA LEU A 392 -8.19 -10.78 -2.56
C LEU A 392 -6.95 -11.37 -1.88
N GLY A 393 -5.90 -10.57 -1.59
CA GLY A 393 -4.63 -11.07 -1.05
C GLY A 393 -4.80 -11.85 0.26
N PRO A 394 -5.12 -11.21 1.38
CA PRO A 394 -5.28 -11.91 2.66
C PRO A 394 -6.37 -12.99 2.65
N PRO A 395 -7.57 -12.75 2.06
CA PRO A 395 -8.60 -13.78 2.04
C PRO A 395 -8.27 -15.01 1.19
N SER A 396 -7.49 -14.87 0.10
CA SER A 396 -7.13 -16.03 -0.74
C SER A 396 -6.25 -17.04 0.01
N VAL A 397 -5.24 -16.56 0.74
CA VAL A 397 -4.40 -17.42 1.59
C VAL A 397 -5.25 -18.10 2.66
N ALA A 398 -6.08 -17.31 3.33
CA ALA A 398 -6.99 -17.81 4.37
C ALA A 398 -8.00 -18.83 3.83
N PHE A 399 -8.56 -18.58 2.66
CA PHE A 399 -9.49 -19.50 1.98
C PHE A 399 -8.81 -20.86 1.72
N ILE A 400 -7.60 -20.84 1.18
CA ILE A 400 -6.84 -22.06 0.93
C ILE A 400 -6.56 -22.80 2.24
N THR A 401 -6.13 -22.10 3.29
CA THR A 401 -5.84 -22.69 4.59
C THR A 401 -7.08 -23.33 5.23
N THR A 402 -8.23 -22.61 5.20
CA THR A 402 -9.45 -23.03 5.91
C THR A 402 -10.25 -24.07 5.13
N PHE A 403 -10.46 -23.88 3.82
CA PHE A 403 -11.42 -24.67 3.03
C PHE A 403 -10.78 -25.68 2.10
N VAL A 404 -9.49 -25.55 1.78
CA VAL A 404 -8.78 -26.49 0.89
C VAL A 404 -7.90 -27.43 1.69
N LEU A 405 -7.11 -26.88 2.61
CA LEU A 405 -6.16 -27.66 3.41
C LEU A 405 -6.73 -28.10 4.77
N HIS A 406 -7.75 -27.41 5.27
CA HIS A 406 -8.43 -27.67 6.55
C HIS A 406 -7.50 -27.71 7.77
N ASP A 407 -6.31 -27.10 7.68
CA ASP A 407 -5.31 -27.12 8.75
C ASP A 407 -4.56 -25.78 8.82
N PRO A 408 -4.73 -25.00 9.93
CA PRO A 408 -4.02 -23.74 10.14
C PRO A 408 -2.49 -23.86 10.10
N MET A 409 -1.94 -25.03 10.44
CA MET A 409 -0.50 -25.28 10.40
C MET A 409 0.04 -25.33 8.96
N GLN A 410 -0.82 -25.51 7.96
CA GLN A 410 -0.44 -25.58 6.54
C GLN A 410 -0.48 -24.21 5.83
N VAL A 411 -0.49 -23.10 6.53
CA VAL A 411 -0.48 -21.75 5.94
C VAL A 411 0.71 -21.52 4.98
N HIS A 412 1.82 -22.20 5.16
CA HIS A 412 2.98 -22.19 4.25
C HIS A 412 2.62 -22.77 2.86
N TRP A 413 1.81 -23.85 2.82
CA TRP A 413 1.27 -24.36 1.57
C TRP A 413 0.30 -23.39 0.92
N SER A 414 -0.55 -22.73 1.69
CA SER A 414 -1.47 -21.71 1.18
C SER A 414 -0.73 -20.55 0.52
N LEU A 415 0.36 -20.06 1.13
CA LEU A 415 1.23 -19.05 0.55
C LEU A 415 1.89 -19.55 -0.74
N THR A 416 2.39 -20.78 -0.76
CA THR A 416 3.01 -21.38 -1.96
C THR A 416 2.00 -21.51 -3.10
N ILE A 417 0.82 -22.09 -2.83
CA ILE A 417 -0.24 -22.24 -3.84
C ILE A 417 -0.64 -20.88 -4.42
N MET A 418 -0.84 -19.88 -3.54
CA MET A 418 -1.13 -18.50 -3.97
C MET A 418 -0.02 -17.99 -4.90
N TYR A 419 1.25 -18.10 -4.53
CA TYR A 419 2.37 -17.63 -5.36
C TYR A 419 2.46 -18.35 -6.70
N VAL A 420 2.30 -19.67 -6.69
CA VAL A 420 2.37 -20.47 -7.94
C VAL A 420 1.23 -20.09 -8.88
N VAL A 421 -0.01 -20.12 -8.39
CA VAL A 421 -1.18 -19.85 -9.24
C VAL A 421 -1.20 -18.39 -9.68
N VAL A 422 -1.14 -17.45 -8.71
CA VAL A 422 -1.27 -16.02 -8.99
C VAL A 422 -0.04 -15.50 -9.75
N GLY A 423 1.17 -15.96 -9.38
CA GLY A 423 2.41 -15.55 -10.01
C GLY A 423 2.54 -16.02 -11.46
N LEU A 424 2.14 -17.26 -11.75
CA LEU A 424 2.10 -17.77 -13.15
C LEU A 424 1.04 -17.05 -13.98
N CYS A 425 -0.15 -16.79 -13.42
CA CYS A 425 -1.17 -15.98 -14.08
C CYS A 425 -0.69 -14.56 -14.36
N ALA A 426 -0.02 -13.90 -13.40
CA ALA A 426 0.55 -12.57 -13.59
C ALA A 426 1.63 -12.57 -14.68
N ALA A 427 2.56 -13.54 -14.65
CA ALA A 427 3.59 -13.69 -15.67
C ALA A 427 2.99 -13.89 -17.07
N ALA A 428 1.93 -14.70 -17.19
CA ALA A 428 1.21 -14.92 -18.45
C ALA A 428 0.54 -13.63 -18.95
N LEU A 429 -0.14 -12.87 -18.07
CA LEU A 429 -0.74 -11.58 -18.42
C LEU A 429 0.30 -10.58 -18.90
N PHE A 430 1.42 -10.43 -18.18
CA PHE A 430 2.51 -9.56 -18.62
C PHE A 430 3.09 -10.00 -19.97
N ARG A 431 3.30 -11.30 -20.18
CA ARG A 431 3.77 -11.83 -21.45
C ARG A 431 2.80 -11.51 -22.60
N LEU A 432 1.50 -11.65 -22.39
CA LEU A 432 0.46 -11.27 -23.35
C LEU A 432 0.43 -9.76 -23.64
N ALA A 433 0.84 -8.94 -22.66
CA ALA A 433 0.88 -7.50 -22.80
C ALA A 433 2.13 -6.98 -23.51
N LEU A 434 3.23 -7.76 -23.68
CA LEU A 434 4.50 -7.25 -24.23
C LEU A 434 4.35 -6.65 -25.62
N ALA A 435 3.67 -7.34 -26.55
CA ALA A 435 3.50 -6.84 -27.91
C ALA A 435 2.56 -5.60 -27.97
N PRO A 436 1.40 -5.57 -27.30
CA PRO A 436 0.60 -4.37 -27.17
C PRO A 436 1.36 -3.19 -26.54
N ALA A 437 2.15 -3.43 -25.48
CA ALA A 437 2.93 -2.41 -24.80
C ALA A 437 3.98 -1.76 -25.72
N ARG A 438 4.71 -2.57 -26.50
CA ARG A 438 5.68 -2.06 -27.48
C ARG A 438 5.01 -1.15 -28.51
N ARG A 439 3.91 -1.62 -29.13
CA ARG A 439 3.15 -0.84 -30.11
C ARG A 439 2.63 0.48 -29.54
N ALA A 440 2.12 0.45 -28.30
CA ALA A 440 1.63 1.64 -27.63
C ALA A 440 2.76 2.63 -27.31
N ALA A 441 3.94 2.16 -26.90
CA ALA A 441 5.10 3.01 -26.63
C ALA A 441 5.73 3.58 -27.93
N GLU A 442 5.71 2.83 -29.02
CA GLU A 442 6.20 3.29 -30.33
C GLU A 442 5.26 4.31 -30.98
N ALA A 443 3.96 4.22 -30.73
CA ALA A 443 2.97 5.16 -31.27
C ALA A 443 3.03 6.56 -30.63
N VAL A 444 3.69 6.70 -29.48
CA VAL A 444 3.81 7.97 -28.73
C VAL A 444 5.23 8.55 -28.84
N ALA A 445 6.21 7.77 -29.28
CA ALA A 445 7.60 8.18 -29.49
C ALA A 445 7.81 8.83 -30.85
#